data_65b033137ece29877d0cc3e93aff6074
#
_entry.id   65b033137ece29877d0cc3e93aff6074
#
_cell.length_a   1.000
_cell.length_b   1.000
_cell.length_c   1.000
_cell.angle_alpha   90.00
_cell.angle_beta   90.00
_cell.angle_gamma   90.00
#
_symmetry.space_group_name_H-M   'P 1'
#
loop_
_entity.id
_entity.type
_entity.pdbx_description
1 polymer ?
#
loop_
_entity_poly.entity_id
_entity_poly.type
_entity_poly.pdbx_seq_one_letter_code
_entity_poly.pdbx_strand_id
1 'polypeptide(L)' 'LIQHFQYKSLYMNENLPGWSFSFYYQKQMITGIYHPDGRIEWKTEGFSPDNEDEIKKQIHEIMLFHVYDK' A
#
# COMPACT_ATOMS: atom_id res chain seq x y z
N LEU A 1 11.50 7.63 1.70
CA LEU A 1 11.06 7.37 0.33
C LEU A 1 9.61 7.71 0.12
N ILE A 2 8.72 7.07 0.86
CA ILE A 2 7.29 7.34 0.71
C ILE A 2 6.83 8.23 1.85
N GLN A 3 5.88 9.12 1.55
CA GLN A 3 5.39 10.11 2.50
C GLN A 3 3.88 10.05 2.57
N HIS A 4 3.34 10.39 3.74
CA HIS A 4 1.89 10.51 3.94
C HIS A 4 1.15 9.23 3.58
N PHE A 5 1.68 8.10 4.06
CA PHE A 5 1.05 6.81 3.81
C PHE A 5 -0.28 6.72 4.54
N GLN A 6 -1.31 6.32 3.82
CA GLN A 6 -2.65 6.12 4.38
C GLN A 6 -3.19 4.79 3.86
N TYR A 7 -4.03 4.17 4.66
CA TYR A 7 -4.67 2.93 4.24
C TYR A 7 -6.06 2.84 4.87
N LYS A 8 -6.90 2.04 4.25
CA LYS A 8 -8.24 1.76 4.79
C LYS A 8 -8.70 0.41 4.28
N SER A 9 -9.65 -0.19 4.98
CA SER A 9 -10.26 -1.43 4.53
C SER A 9 -10.87 -1.26 3.16
N LEU A 10 -10.64 -2.25 2.30
CA LEU A 10 -11.18 -2.22 0.95
C LEU A 10 -12.69 -2.38 0.95
N TYR A 11 -13.23 -3.08 1.94
CA TYR A 11 -14.64 -3.35 2.06
C TYR A 11 -15.21 -2.66 3.29
N MET A 12 -16.52 -2.38 3.27
CA MET A 12 -17.21 -1.82 4.43
C MET A 12 -17.18 -2.77 5.62
N ASN A 13 -17.17 -4.06 5.36
CA ASN A 13 -17.05 -5.08 6.39
C ASN A 13 -15.58 -5.36 6.63
N GLU A 14 -15.08 -4.97 7.80
CA GLU A 14 -13.67 -5.11 8.15
C GLU A 14 -13.23 -6.57 8.30
N ASN A 15 -14.18 -7.50 8.34
CA ASN A 15 -13.85 -8.93 8.39
C ASN A 15 -13.43 -9.46 7.03
N LEU A 16 -13.69 -8.72 5.96
CA LEU A 16 -13.24 -9.10 4.62
C LEU A 16 -11.83 -8.58 4.41
N PRO A 17 -10.92 -9.42 3.92
CA PRO A 17 -9.52 -9.02 3.76
C PRO A 17 -9.31 -8.10 2.56
N GLY A 18 -8.26 -7.30 2.64
CA GLY A 18 -7.91 -6.38 1.58
C GLY A 18 -7.95 -4.93 2.02
N TRP A 19 -6.99 -4.15 1.55
CA TRP A 19 -6.87 -2.75 1.93
C TRP A 19 -6.47 -1.92 0.73
N SER A 20 -6.98 -0.68 0.68
CA SER A 20 -6.47 0.30 -0.27
C SER A 20 -5.50 1.20 0.46
N PHE A 21 -4.49 1.67 -0.26
CA PHE A 21 -3.49 2.55 0.33
C PHE A 21 -3.15 3.67 -0.63
N SER A 22 -2.57 4.74 -0.09
CA SER A 22 -2.06 5.83 -0.90
C SER A 22 -0.85 6.43 -0.18
N PHE A 23 0.04 7.03 -0.97
CA PHE A 23 1.21 7.73 -0.45
C PHE A 23 1.73 8.69 -1.50
N TYR A 24 2.62 9.59 -1.07
CA TYR A 24 3.32 10.47 -2.00
C TYR A 24 4.71 9.93 -2.27
N TYR A 25 5.10 9.96 -3.52
CA TYR A 25 6.43 9.56 -3.94
C TYR A 25 6.87 10.50 -5.05
N GLN A 26 7.96 11.24 -4.79
CA GLN A 26 8.49 12.22 -5.75
C GLN A 26 7.40 13.17 -6.26
N LYS A 27 6.65 13.73 -5.32
CA LYS A 27 5.61 14.73 -5.60
C LYS A 27 4.42 14.19 -6.36
N GLN A 28 4.27 12.88 -6.44
CA GLN A 28 3.17 12.23 -7.12
C GLN A 28 2.39 11.37 -6.14
N MET A 29 1.07 11.46 -6.20
CA MET A 29 0.24 10.59 -5.35
C MET A 29 0.10 9.23 -6.01
N ILE A 30 0.44 8.19 -5.26
CA ILE A 30 0.39 6.82 -5.74
C ILE A 30 -0.68 6.08 -4.93
N THR A 31 -1.51 5.32 -5.62
CA THR A 31 -2.54 4.53 -4.96
C THR A 31 -2.41 3.07 -5.38
N GLY A 32 -2.91 2.20 -4.51
CA GLY A 32 -2.85 0.78 -4.81
C GLY A 32 -3.71 -0.04 -3.87
N ILE A 33 -3.66 -1.34 -4.07
CA ILE A 33 -4.39 -2.33 -3.26
C ILE A 33 -3.38 -3.26 -2.64
N TYR A 34 -3.51 -3.48 -1.34
CA TYR A 34 -2.72 -4.46 -0.61
C TYR A 34 -3.61 -5.69 -0.38
N HIS A 35 -3.23 -6.80 -0.97
CA HIS A 35 -4.01 -8.03 -0.88
C HIS A 35 -3.63 -8.82 0.37
N PRO A 36 -4.55 -9.64 0.88
CA PRO A 36 -4.28 -10.39 2.12
C PRO A 36 -3.11 -11.37 2.02
N ASP A 37 -2.75 -11.78 0.81
CA ASP A 37 -1.59 -12.66 0.62
C ASP A 37 -0.27 -11.90 0.52
N GLY A 38 -0.32 -10.57 0.67
CA GLY A 38 0.86 -9.74 0.62
C GLY A 38 1.14 -9.13 -0.74
N ARG A 39 0.33 -9.44 -1.74
CA ARG A 39 0.52 -8.83 -3.06
C ARG A 39 0.13 -7.38 -3.05
N ILE A 40 0.84 -6.60 -3.83
CA ILE A 40 0.56 -5.16 -4.00
C ILE A 40 0.19 -4.92 -5.45
N GLU A 41 -0.95 -4.30 -5.65
CA GLU A 41 -1.43 -3.96 -6.98
C GLU A 41 -1.47 -2.44 -7.12
N TRP A 42 -0.70 -1.91 -8.08
CA TRP A 42 -0.69 -0.47 -8.33
C TRP A 42 -1.93 -0.05 -9.09
N LYS A 43 -2.58 1.02 -8.63
CA LYS A 43 -3.72 1.60 -9.32
C LYS A 43 -3.35 2.85 -10.09
N THR A 44 -2.21 3.44 -9.80
CA THR A 44 -1.71 4.61 -10.53
C THR A 44 -1.08 4.14 -11.83
N GLU A 45 -1.60 4.63 -12.94
CA GLU A 45 -1.06 4.27 -14.27
C GLU A 45 0.36 4.78 -14.42
N GLY A 46 1.19 3.96 -15.06
CA GLY A 46 2.54 4.35 -15.40
C GLY A 46 3.52 4.38 -14.23
N PHE A 47 3.10 3.97 -13.05
CA PHE A 47 3.99 3.97 -11.90
C PHE A 47 4.92 2.75 -12.00
N SER A 48 6.17 3.03 -12.32
CA SER A 48 7.17 1.97 -12.51
C SER A 48 8.53 2.47 -12.03
N PRO A 49 8.69 2.59 -10.70
CA PRO A 49 9.95 3.11 -10.16
C PRO A 49 11.06 2.08 -10.26
N ASP A 50 12.30 2.57 -10.35
CA ASP A 50 13.46 1.68 -10.41
C ASP A 50 13.63 0.89 -9.12
N ASN A 51 13.19 1.44 -8.01
CA ASN A 51 13.30 0.81 -6.70
C ASN A 51 11.97 0.25 -6.21
N GLU A 52 11.22 -0.35 -7.13
CA GLU A 52 9.89 -0.87 -6.81
C GLU A 52 9.93 -1.87 -5.66
N ASP A 53 10.93 -2.74 -5.63
CA ASP A 53 11.04 -3.75 -4.58
C ASP A 53 11.22 -3.12 -3.21
N GLU A 54 11.99 -2.04 -3.11
CA GLU A 54 12.18 -1.33 -1.86
C GLU A 54 10.89 -0.67 -1.40
N ILE A 55 10.16 -0.08 -2.33
CA ILE A 55 8.89 0.57 -2.02
C ILE A 55 7.88 -0.47 -1.53
N LYS A 56 7.80 -1.59 -2.20
CA LYS A 56 6.90 -2.66 -1.78
C LYS A 56 7.27 -3.20 -0.41
N LYS A 57 8.56 -3.32 -0.13
CA LYS A 57 9.01 -3.76 1.17
C LYS A 57 8.61 -2.77 2.26
N GLN A 58 8.74 -1.48 1.99
CA GLN A 58 8.31 -0.45 2.93
C GLN A 58 6.82 -0.52 3.21
N ILE A 59 6.03 -0.66 2.15
CA ILE A 59 4.58 -0.76 2.31
C ILE A 59 4.23 -2.00 3.13
N HIS A 60 4.89 -3.11 2.84
CA HIS A 60 4.65 -4.36 3.54
C HIS A 60 4.96 -4.21 5.04
N GLU A 61 6.05 -3.57 5.38
CA GLU A 61 6.42 -3.34 6.77
C GLU A 61 5.42 -2.45 7.49
N ILE A 62 4.95 -1.39 6.81
CA ILE A 62 3.95 -0.51 7.39
C ILE A 62 2.65 -1.26 7.63
N MET A 63 2.22 -2.07 6.67
CA MET A 63 0.99 -2.83 6.82
C MET A 63 1.10 -3.87 7.93
N LEU A 64 2.25 -4.53 8.05
CA LEU A 64 2.47 -5.46 9.14
C LEU A 64 2.30 -4.75 10.49
N PHE A 65 2.89 -3.58 10.62
CA PHE A 65 2.83 -2.83 11.87
C PHE A 65 1.40 -2.38 12.18
N HIS A 66 0.68 -1.88 11.20
CA HIS A 66 -0.63 -1.27 11.45
C HIS A 66 -1.78 -2.25 11.43
N VAL A 67 -1.67 -3.35 10.70
CA VAL A 67 -2.78 -4.27 10.49
C VAL A 67 -2.58 -5.57 11.26
N TYR A 68 -1.41 -6.17 11.14
CA TYR A 68 -1.17 -7.51 11.70
C TYR A 68 -0.61 -7.49 13.11
N ASP A 69 0.01 -6.40 13.51
CA ASP A 69 0.71 -6.31 14.79
C ASP A 69 -0.02 -5.42 15.79
N LYS A 70 -1.34 -5.47 15.75
CA LYS A 70 -2.16 -4.72 16.68
C LYS A 70 -2.33 -5.46 17.98
#